data_09230f195ec45a025a45c8ca43bf09d6
#
_entry.id   09230f195ec45a025a45c8ca43bf09d6
#
_cell.length_a   1.000
_cell.length_b   1.000
_cell.length_c   1.000
_cell.angle_alpha   90.00
_cell.angle_beta   90.00
_cell.angle_gamma   90.00
#
_symmetry.space_group_name_H-M   'P 1'
#
loop_
_entity.id
_entity.type
_entity.pdbx_description
1 polymer ?
#
loop_
_entity_poly.entity_id
_entity_poly.type
_entity_poly.pdbx_seq_one_letter_code
_entity_poly.pdbx_strand_id
1 'polypeptide(L)'
;MRKYLRYALLTLLWSAVAAYVIYAGTAAGRLRAGKKVGRVEIEVVDSSSMGYLVSGRMVREWIAHSGIKTNGMAVDAVELAAIEALIAKNGFVERVDAYVTYGSVLHIDISQRRPLLRLLTDGVDSYVTPEGYVFAAPRASSLYVPVVTGAYRPPFPASFVGSVRGHIDLERAKIDKRIAELEREKYPFFRRELQNDRNISALRRMRIKKQWWRMESSAAFDARVEELRARKAELRRKYRYEARLVQEGIDRIAQRQEAERLKQKKLEKSYE
;
A
#
# COMPACT_ATOMS: atom_id res chain seq x y z
N MET A 1 11.51 46.86 49.42
CA MET A 1 11.14 47.72 48.26
C MET A 1 11.97 47.52 47.01
N ARG A 2 13.33 47.43 47.04
CA ARG A 2 14.17 47.25 45.83
C ARG A 2 13.92 45.95 45.04
N LYS A 3 13.54 44.85 45.69
CA LYS A 3 13.28 43.57 44.99
C LYS A 3 11.97 43.62 44.19
N TYR A 4 10.92 44.15 44.72
CA TYR A 4 9.63 44.29 44.00
C TYR A 4 9.73 45.25 42.80
N LEU A 5 10.53 46.33 42.93
CA LEU A 5 10.79 47.22 41.82
C LEU A 5 11.52 46.55 40.65
N ARG A 6 12.48 45.64 40.97
CA ARG A 6 13.18 44.88 39.93
C ARG A 6 12.23 43.90 39.21
N TYR A 7 11.34 43.20 39.95
CA TYR A 7 10.34 42.32 39.33
C TYR A 7 9.34 43.10 38.47
N ALA A 8 8.90 44.25 38.95
CA ALA A 8 8.00 45.12 38.16
C ALA A 8 8.66 45.64 36.88
N LEU A 9 9.94 46.00 36.92
CA LEU A 9 10.70 46.39 35.75
C LEU A 9 10.90 45.25 34.77
N LEU A 10 11.19 44.04 35.26
CA LEU A 10 11.32 42.84 34.43
C LEU A 10 10.00 42.44 33.76
N THR A 11 8.88 42.48 34.47
CA THR A 11 7.56 42.19 33.87
C THR A 11 7.19 43.21 32.82
N LEU A 12 7.48 44.51 33.05
CA LEU A 12 7.25 45.58 32.08
C LEU A 12 8.14 45.43 30.84
N LEU A 13 9.41 45.04 31.02
CA LEU A 13 10.33 44.72 29.90
C LEU A 13 9.80 43.57 29.05
N TRP A 14 9.43 42.46 29.70
CA TRP A 14 8.93 41.30 28.96
C TRP A 14 7.58 41.53 28.28
N SER A 15 6.71 42.34 28.88
CA SER A 15 5.46 42.76 28.24
C SER A 15 5.69 43.65 27.01
N ALA A 16 6.68 44.53 27.08
CA ALA A 16 7.06 45.37 25.93
C ALA A 16 7.67 44.52 24.78
N VAL A 17 8.52 43.53 25.11
CA VAL A 17 9.07 42.59 24.13
C VAL A 17 7.95 41.74 23.49
N ALA A 18 7.02 41.24 24.31
CA ALA A 18 5.88 40.46 23.79
C ALA A 18 4.99 41.30 22.85
N ALA A 19 4.68 42.53 23.24
CA ALA A 19 3.93 43.48 22.42
C ALA A 19 4.64 43.79 21.10
N TYR A 20 5.97 43.99 21.15
CA TYR A 20 6.77 44.21 19.96
C TYR A 20 6.76 42.99 19.00
N VAL A 21 6.91 41.79 19.52
CA VAL A 21 6.87 40.57 18.73
C VAL A 21 5.51 40.37 18.06
N ILE A 22 4.42 40.62 18.79
CA ILE A 22 3.06 40.54 18.24
C ILE A 22 2.87 41.61 17.16
N TYR A 23 3.30 42.85 17.43
CA TYR A 23 3.20 43.94 16.47
C TYR A 23 4.04 43.67 15.22
N ALA A 24 5.28 43.25 15.35
CA ALA A 24 6.15 42.91 14.24
C ALA A 24 5.59 41.75 13.41
N GLY A 25 5.04 40.69 14.06
CA GLY A 25 4.40 39.57 13.40
C GLY A 25 3.17 39.98 12.59
N THR A 26 2.29 40.82 13.16
CA THR A 26 1.09 41.33 12.46
C THR A 26 1.44 42.28 11.33
N ALA A 27 2.43 43.16 11.51
CA ALA A 27 2.92 44.06 10.47
C ALA A 27 3.55 43.30 9.30
N ALA A 28 4.37 42.28 9.57
CA ALA A 28 4.94 41.39 8.54
C ALA A 28 3.85 40.61 7.78
N GLY A 29 2.82 40.12 8.47
CA GLY A 29 1.66 39.46 7.84
C GLY A 29 0.90 40.38 6.89
N ARG A 30 0.63 41.62 7.31
CA ARG A 30 -0.04 42.63 6.44
C ARG A 30 0.78 43.01 5.19
N LEU A 31 2.10 43.08 5.30
CA LEU A 31 3.00 43.32 4.17
C LEU A 31 3.02 42.18 3.17
N ARG A 32 2.78 40.91 3.63
CA ARG A 32 2.66 39.75 2.77
C ARG A 32 1.29 39.61 2.10
N ALA A 33 0.22 39.87 2.83
CA ALA A 33 -1.17 39.67 2.37
C ALA A 33 -1.54 40.50 1.11
N GLY A 34 -0.83 41.59 0.82
CA GLY A 34 -1.05 42.41 -0.38
C GLY A 34 -0.21 42.04 -1.61
N LYS A 35 0.77 41.10 -1.45
CA LYS A 35 1.67 40.76 -2.55
C LYS A 35 1.05 39.71 -3.44
N LYS A 36 1.11 39.92 -4.77
CA LYS A 36 0.68 38.94 -5.79
C LYS A 36 1.88 38.36 -6.50
N VAL A 37 1.81 37.07 -6.85
CA VAL A 37 2.83 36.42 -7.69
C VAL A 37 2.89 37.16 -9.04
N GLY A 38 4.03 37.75 -9.32
CA GLY A 38 4.25 38.51 -10.55
C GLY A 38 4.88 37.72 -11.66
N ARG A 39 5.69 36.70 -11.32
CA ARG A 39 6.43 35.90 -12.29
C ARG A 39 6.63 34.48 -11.75
N VAL A 40 6.68 33.51 -12.67
CA VAL A 40 7.00 32.11 -12.38
C VAL A 40 8.33 31.77 -13.07
N GLU A 41 9.31 31.41 -12.28
CA GLU A 41 10.62 30.95 -12.75
C GLU A 41 10.72 29.44 -12.50
N ILE A 42 11.08 28.71 -13.54
CA ILE A 42 11.22 27.25 -13.49
C ILE A 42 12.65 26.91 -13.89
N GLU A 43 13.35 26.29 -12.96
CA GLU A 43 14.73 25.88 -13.13
C GLU A 43 14.85 24.35 -13.04
N VAL A 44 15.55 23.76 -14.00
CA VAL A 44 15.96 22.35 -13.92
C VAL A 44 17.39 22.34 -13.41
N VAL A 45 17.54 22.01 -12.13
CA VAL A 45 18.80 22.11 -11.37
C VAL A 45 19.85 21.09 -11.79
N ASP A 46 19.53 20.19 -12.70
CA ASP A 46 20.41 19.11 -13.11
C ASP A 46 21.40 19.55 -14.21
N SER A 47 22.67 19.50 -13.90
CA SER A 47 23.78 19.82 -14.81
C SER A 47 24.36 18.61 -15.56
N SER A 48 23.57 17.52 -15.78
CA SER A 48 24.09 16.33 -16.43
C SER A 48 24.31 16.55 -17.94
N SER A 49 25.46 16.06 -18.43
CA SER A 49 25.79 16.06 -19.86
C SER A 49 24.93 15.08 -20.71
N MET A 50 24.06 14.29 -20.06
CA MET A 50 23.23 13.26 -20.72
C MET A 50 21.98 13.83 -21.40
N GLY A 51 21.67 15.11 -21.21
CA GLY A 51 20.48 15.78 -21.75
C GLY A 51 19.35 15.96 -20.72
N TYR A 52 18.25 16.54 -21.16
CA TYR A 52 17.12 16.89 -20.30
C TYR A 52 15.86 16.13 -20.72
N LEU A 53 15.19 15.53 -19.76
CA LEU A 53 13.85 14.93 -19.93
C LEU A 53 12.74 15.92 -19.59
N VAL A 54 13.05 16.91 -18.76
CA VAL A 54 12.12 17.95 -18.32
C VAL A 54 12.62 19.30 -18.82
N SER A 55 11.72 20.10 -19.35
CA SER A 55 12.00 21.49 -19.72
C SER A 55 11.02 22.43 -19.00
N GLY A 56 11.46 23.64 -18.73
CA GLY A 56 10.58 24.66 -18.13
C GLY A 56 9.31 24.95 -18.94
N ARG A 57 9.33 24.69 -20.26
CA ARG A 57 8.13 24.79 -21.10
C ARG A 57 7.13 23.67 -20.80
N MET A 58 7.59 22.43 -20.70
CA MET A 58 6.73 21.29 -20.34
C MET A 58 6.07 21.50 -18.97
N VAL A 59 6.83 21.99 -17.99
CA VAL A 59 6.29 22.23 -16.65
C VAL A 59 5.23 23.32 -16.67
N ARG A 60 5.42 24.39 -17.43
CA ARG A 60 4.38 25.43 -17.62
C ARG A 60 3.13 24.86 -18.27
N GLU A 61 3.26 23.99 -19.25
CA GLU A 61 2.14 23.30 -19.89
C GLU A 61 1.38 22.40 -18.90
N TRP A 62 2.08 21.66 -18.06
CA TRP A 62 1.44 20.82 -17.03
C TRP A 62 0.64 21.66 -16.03
N ILE A 63 1.22 22.77 -15.54
CA ILE A 63 0.52 23.67 -14.62
C ILE A 63 -0.71 24.30 -15.33
N ALA A 64 -0.56 24.73 -16.58
CA ALA A 64 -1.66 25.32 -17.35
C ALA A 64 -2.82 24.33 -17.55
N HIS A 65 -2.52 23.06 -17.88
CA HIS A 65 -3.55 22.01 -18.07
C HIS A 65 -4.20 21.57 -16.77
N SER A 66 -3.54 21.74 -15.62
CA SER A 66 -4.11 21.36 -14.32
C SER A 66 -5.17 22.34 -13.80
N GLY A 67 -5.26 23.52 -14.40
CA GLY A 67 -6.13 24.60 -13.93
C GLY A 67 -5.65 25.34 -12.68
N ILE A 68 -4.46 25.01 -12.15
CA ILE A 68 -3.86 25.70 -11.00
C ILE A 68 -3.44 27.11 -11.44
N LYS A 69 -4.04 28.11 -10.85
CA LYS A 69 -3.67 29.52 -11.09
C LYS A 69 -2.43 29.87 -10.28
N THR A 70 -1.40 30.37 -10.92
CA THR A 70 -0.15 30.76 -10.27
C THR A 70 0.08 32.25 -10.37
N ASN A 71 -0.02 32.81 -11.57
CA ASN A 71 0.26 34.24 -11.83
C ASN A 71 -0.90 35.12 -11.40
N GLY A 72 -0.60 36.24 -10.74
CA GLY A 72 -1.59 37.20 -10.24
C GLY A 72 -2.34 36.81 -8.97
N MET A 73 -2.12 35.59 -8.45
CA MET A 73 -2.66 35.13 -7.17
C MET A 73 -1.94 35.80 -6.01
N ALA A 74 -2.64 35.98 -4.88
CA ALA A 74 -1.97 36.38 -3.64
C ALA A 74 -0.96 35.29 -3.23
N VAL A 75 0.21 35.72 -2.74
CA VAL A 75 1.29 34.78 -2.36
C VAL A 75 0.80 33.72 -1.39
N ASP A 76 -0.03 34.08 -0.43
CA ASP A 76 -0.59 33.18 0.58
C ASP A 76 -1.69 32.24 0.04
N ALA A 77 -2.21 32.52 -1.16
CA ALA A 77 -3.26 31.74 -1.81
C ALA A 77 -2.72 30.73 -2.86
N VAL A 78 -1.40 30.71 -3.10
CA VAL A 78 -0.78 29.77 -4.03
C VAL A 78 -0.62 28.41 -3.34
N GLU A 79 -1.22 27.40 -3.91
CA GLU A 79 -1.14 26.01 -3.41
C GLU A 79 0.18 25.35 -3.86
N LEU A 80 1.30 25.70 -3.20
CA LEU A 80 2.64 25.20 -3.54
C LEU A 80 2.70 23.69 -3.52
N ALA A 81 2.14 23.04 -2.49
CA ALA A 81 2.10 21.58 -2.37
C ALA A 81 1.32 20.91 -3.51
N ALA A 82 0.27 21.56 -4.03
CA ALA A 82 -0.48 21.04 -5.17
C ALA A 82 0.35 21.10 -6.46
N ILE A 83 1.15 22.17 -6.64
CA ILE A 83 2.08 22.32 -7.76
C ILE A 83 3.16 21.25 -7.69
N GLU A 84 3.79 21.05 -6.54
CA GLU A 84 4.80 20.02 -6.32
C GLU A 84 4.24 18.61 -6.59
N ALA A 85 3.07 18.31 -6.04
CA ALA A 85 2.41 17.00 -6.25
C ALA A 85 2.04 16.78 -7.72
N LEU A 86 1.63 17.81 -8.46
CA LEU A 86 1.34 17.73 -9.89
C LEU A 86 2.59 17.35 -10.69
N ILE A 87 3.70 18.06 -10.44
CA ILE A 87 4.95 17.88 -11.19
C ILE A 87 5.59 16.53 -10.82
N ALA A 88 5.57 16.15 -9.53
CA ALA A 88 6.12 14.89 -9.04
C ALA A 88 5.40 13.63 -9.58
N LYS A 89 4.17 13.75 -10.12
CA LYS A 89 3.48 12.64 -10.80
C LYS A 89 4.22 12.15 -12.04
N ASN A 90 5.06 12.98 -12.63
CA ASN A 90 5.83 12.58 -13.82
C ASN A 90 7.02 11.74 -13.39
N GLY A 91 7.09 10.51 -13.86
CA GLY A 91 8.09 9.52 -13.44
C GLY A 91 9.55 9.93 -13.62
N PHE A 92 9.85 10.86 -14.50
CA PHE A 92 11.19 11.38 -14.72
C PHE A 92 11.60 12.53 -13.79
N VAL A 93 10.67 13.02 -12.96
CA VAL A 93 10.97 14.00 -11.90
C VAL A 93 11.36 13.24 -10.64
N GLU A 94 12.52 13.56 -10.08
CA GLU A 94 13.01 13.00 -8.83
C GLU A 94 12.56 13.82 -7.64
N ARG A 95 12.77 15.14 -7.73
CA ARG A 95 12.44 16.08 -6.67
C ARG A 95 11.93 17.38 -7.29
N VAL A 96 11.01 17.98 -6.58
CA VAL A 96 10.47 19.31 -6.90
C VAL A 96 10.38 20.11 -5.62
N ASP A 97 10.86 21.35 -5.67
CA ASP A 97 10.76 22.31 -4.57
C ASP A 97 10.12 23.59 -5.15
N ALA A 98 8.94 23.96 -4.66
CA ALA A 98 8.26 25.19 -5.05
C ALA A 98 8.21 26.17 -3.89
N TYR A 99 8.67 27.39 -4.12
CA TYR A 99 8.68 28.45 -3.08
C TYR A 99 8.50 29.83 -3.70
N VAL A 100 7.98 30.74 -2.89
CA VAL A 100 7.84 32.15 -3.31
C VAL A 100 8.85 33.01 -2.59
N THR A 101 9.65 33.77 -3.36
CA THR A 101 10.65 34.68 -2.83
C THR A 101 10.02 35.97 -2.37
N TYR A 102 10.77 36.77 -1.61
CA TYR A 102 10.33 38.08 -1.13
C TYR A 102 9.95 39.04 -2.28
N GLY A 103 10.55 38.88 -3.46
CA GLY A 103 10.23 39.62 -4.69
C GLY A 103 8.92 39.19 -5.36
N SER A 104 8.12 38.33 -4.74
CA SER A 104 6.86 37.78 -5.29
C SER A 104 7.07 36.98 -6.59
N VAL A 105 8.22 36.35 -6.71
CA VAL A 105 8.53 35.38 -7.79
C VAL A 105 8.31 33.96 -7.26
N LEU A 106 7.50 33.19 -7.97
CA LEU A 106 7.34 31.77 -7.70
C LEU A 106 8.49 31.03 -8.39
N HIS A 107 9.35 30.39 -7.61
CA HIS A 107 10.42 29.53 -8.08
C HIS A 107 9.95 28.08 -8.00
N ILE A 108 10.28 27.31 -9.02
CA ILE A 108 10.03 25.87 -9.09
C ILE A 108 11.32 25.21 -9.53
N ASP A 109 12.03 24.64 -8.58
CA ASP A 109 13.29 23.95 -8.79
C ASP A 109 13.02 22.46 -8.97
N ILE A 110 13.49 21.90 -10.07
CA ILE A 110 13.21 20.52 -10.46
C ILE A 110 14.50 19.76 -10.64
N SER A 111 14.64 18.65 -9.93
CA SER A 111 15.68 17.66 -10.17
C SER A 111 15.08 16.51 -10.98
N GLN A 112 15.69 16.20 -12.11
CA GLN A 112 15.27 15.05 -12.93
C GLN A 112 15.99 13.76 -12.50
N ARG A 113 15.33 12.62 -12.68
CA ARG A 113 15.95 11.31 -12.45
C ARG A 113 17.04 11.05 -13.45
N ARG A 114 18.13 10.43 -13.00
CA ARG A 114 19.27 10.02 -13.82
C ARG A 114 19.18 8.53 -14.09
N PRO A 115 18.75 8.12 -15.29
CA PRO A 115 18.72 6.70 -15.63
C PRO A 115 20.13 6.15 -15.86
N LEU A 116 20.30 4.89 -15.44
CA LEU A 116 21.49 4.09 -15.72
C LEU A 116 21.45 3.49 -17.11
N LEU A 117 20.25 3.04 -17.55
CA LEU A 117 20.03 2.38 -18.82
C LEU A 117 18.59 2.61 -19.33
N ARG A 118 18.39 2.37 -20.63
CA ARG A 118 17.06 2.26 -21.25
C ARG A 118 16.78 0.81 -21.56
N LEU A 119 15.66 0.30 -21.08
CA LEU A 119 15.16 -1.03 -21.35
C LEU A 119 14.19 -0.98 -22.54
N LEU A 120 14.58 -1.57 -23.67
CA LEU A 120 13.77 -1.65 -24.86
C LEU A 120 13.54 -3.13 -25.19
N THR A 121 12.48 -3.68 -24.68
CA THR A 121 12.10 -5.09 -24.83
C THR A 121 10.65 -5.19 -25.32
N ASP A 122 10.15 -6.42 -25.56
CA ASP A 122 8.79 -6.66 -26.06
C ASP A 122 7.72 -5.91 -25.26
N GLY A 123 7.28 -4.76 -25.78
CA GLY A 123 6.22 -3.93 -25.23
C GLY A 123 6.64 -2.99 -24.09
N VAL A 124 7.91 -2.97 -23.68
CA VAL A 124 8.43 -2.07 -22.64
C VAL A 124 9.48 -1.14 -23.22
N ASP A 125 9.27 0.16 -23.09
CA ASP A 125 10.22 1.21 -23.39
C ASP A 125 10.34 2.13 -22.17
N SER A 126 11.32 1.86 -21.32
CA SER A 126 11.44 2.51 -20.02
C SER A 126 12.89 2.77 -19.67
N TYR A 127 13.11 3.80 -18.90
CA TYR A 127 14.38 4.08 -18.24
C TYR A 127 14.42 3.44 -16.86
N VAL A 128 15.61 2.99 -16.46
CA VAL A 128 15.87 2.40 -15.14
C VAL A 128 16.99 3.18 -14.46
N THR A 129 16.78 3.63 -13.24
CA THR A 129 17.81 4.31 -12.42
C THR A 129 18.68 3.31 -11.69
N PRO A 130 19.85 3.72 -11.16
CA PRO A 130 20.71 2.85 -10.33
C PRO A 130 19.99 2.25 -9.11
N GLU A 131 19.01 2.99 -8.55
CA GLU A 131 18.21 2.57 -7.38
C GLU A 131 17.08 1.60 -7.77
N GLY A 132 16.96 1.24 -9.04
CA GLY A 132 15.90 0.38 -9.55
C GLY A 132 14.53 1.06 -9.67
N TYR A 133 14.50 2.38 -9.86
CA TYR A 133 13.29 3.09 -10.21
C TYR A 133 13.07 3.05 -11.72
N VAL A 134 11.89 2.65 -12.16
CA VAL A 134 11.50 2.53 -13.57
C VAL A 134 10.52 3.64 -13.93
N PHE A 135 10.70 4.23 -15.10
CA PHE A 135 9.75 5.20 -15.67
C PHE A 135 9.75 5.13 -17.20
N ALA A 136 8.61 5.43 -17.81
CA ALA A 136 8.45 5.35 -19.25
C ALA A 136 9.36 6.34 -19.98
N ALA A 137 9.96 5.91 -21.09
CA ALA A 137 10.74 6.78 -21.95
C ALA A 137 9.80 7.78 -22.66
N PRO A 138 10.05 9.11 -22.57
CA PRO A 138 9.25 10.09 -23.27
C PRO A 138 9.48 9.98 -24.78
N ARG A 139 8.41 10.11 -25.57
CA ARG A 139 8.49 9.95 -27.05
C ARG A 139 9.29 11.06 -27.74
N ALA A 140 9.36 12.24 -27.15
CA ALA A 140 9.94 13.42 -27.76
C ALA A 140 11.40 13.69 -27.38
N SER A 141 11.94 12.99 -26.38
CA SER A 141 13.32 13.19 -25.88
C SER A 141 13.96 11.86 -25.52
N SER A 142 15.26 11.75 -25.73
CA SER A 142 16.05 10.57 -25.37
C SER A 142 17.32 11.01 -24.67
N LEU A 143 17.70 10.29 -23.64
CA LEU A 143 18.98 10.47 -22.97
C LEU A 143 20.04 9.55 -23.56
N TYR A 144 21.28 9.99 -23.50
CA TYR A 144 22.42 9.19 -23.93
C TYR A 144 22.83 8.22 -22.83
N VAL A 145 22.19 7.05 -22.85
CA VAL A 145 22.44 5.95 -21.90
C VAL A 145 22.50 4.61 -22.64
N PRO A 146 23.16 3.58 -22.10
CA PRO A 146 23.14 2.24 -22.67
C PRO A 146 21.72 1.73 -22.87
N VAL A 147 21.45 1.07 -24.04
CA VAL A 147 20.16 0.48 -24.36
C VAL A 147 20.27 -1.03 -24.22
N VAL A 148 19.43 -1.61 -23.38
CA VAL A 148 19.30 -3.06 -23.21
C VAL A 148 18.13 -3.53 -24.04
N THR A 149 18.38 -4.44 -24.97
CA THR A 149 17.39 -5.03 -25.88
C THR A 149 17.38 -6.54 -25.73
N GLY A 150 16.30 -7.20 -26.12
CA GLY A 150 16.20 -8.67 -26.15
C GLY A 150 14.79 -9.17 -25.86
N ALA A 151 14.65 -10.49 -25.84
CA ALA A 151 13.39 -11.19 -25.55
C ALA A 151 13.07 -11.28 -24.03
N TYR A 152 13.69 -10.48 -23.22
CA TYR A 152 13.44 -10.42 -21.77
C TYR A 152 12.09 -9.74 -21.49
N ARG A 153 11.28 -10.38 -20.67
CA ARG A 153 10.04 -9.79 -20.14
C ARG A 153 10.26 -9.36 -18.72
N PRO A 154 10.31 -8.05 -18.45
CA PRO A 154 10.44 -7.56 -17.08
C PRO A 154 9.21 -7.93 -16.26
N PRO A 155 9.35 -8.16 -14.94
CA PRO A 155 8.28 -8.59 -14.07
C PRO A 155 7.28 -7.48 -13.68
N PHE A 156 7.22 -6.42 -14.44
CA PHE A 156 6.32 -5.30 -14.30
C PHE A 156 5.64 -4.93 -15.63
N PRO A 157 4.45 -4.33 -15.62
CA PRO A 157 3.76 -3.95 -16.85
C PRO A 157 4.46 -2.79 -17.57
N ALA A 158 4.24 -2.66 -18.88
CA ALA A 158 4.84 -1.61 -19.72
C ALA A 158 4.57 -0.17 -19.25
N SER A 159 3.46 0.05 -18.57
CA SER A 159 3.07 1.36 -17.99
C SER A 159 3.58 1.56 -16.57
N PHE A 160 4.42 0.67 -16.05
CA PHE A 160 4.89 0.75 -14.68
C PHE A 160 5.79 1.97 -14.47
N VAL A 161 5.50 2.72 -13.41
CA VAL A 161 6.33 3.82 -12.91
C VAL A 161 6.50 3.62 -11.41
N GLY A 162 7.74 3.48 -10.96
CA GLY A 162 8.02 3.28 -9.54
C GLY A 162 9.26 2.45 -9.27
N SER A 163 9.51 2.18 -8.00
CA SER A 163 10.59 1.30 -7.57
C SER A 163 10.21 -0.17 -7.83
N VAL A 164 11.08 -0.89 -8.53
CA VAL A 164 10.92 -2.35 -8.77
C VAL A 164 10.84 -3.09 -7.44
N ARG A 165 11.69 -2.77 -6.49
CA ARG A 165 11.67 -3.39 -5.15
C ARG A 165 10.33 -3.15 -4.45
N GLY A 166 9.83 -1.92 -4.46
CA GLY A 166 8.52 -1.61 -3.86
C GLY A 166 7.35 -2.33 -4.55
N HIS A 167 7.44 -2.56 -5.86
CA HIS A 167 6.46 -3.36 -6.60
C HIS A 167 6.47 -4.82 -6.16
N ILE A 168 7.66 -5.41 -5.99
CA ILE A 168 7.83 -6.79 -5.50
C ILE A 168 7.22 -6.93 -4.12
N ASP A 169 7.57 -6.04 -3.19
CA ASP A 169 7.09 -6.07 -1.82
C ASP A 169 5.56 -5.97 -1.76
N LEU A 170 4.97 -5.14 -2.61
CA LEU A 170 3.52 -4.99 -2.71
C LEU A 170 2.84 -6.26 -3.28
N GLU A 171 3.40 -6.85 -4.33
CA GLU A 171 2.87 -8.11 -4.90
C GLU A 171 3.02 -9.27 -3.91
N ARG A 172 4.16 -9.37 -3.22
CA ARG A 172 4.38 -10.34 -2.14
C ARG A 172 3.33 -10.16 -1.03
N ALA A 173 3.11 -8.94 -0.56
CA ALA A 173 2.11 -8.66 0.48
C ALA A 173 0.68 -9.03 0.05
N LYS A 174 0.33 -8.85 -1.24
CA LYS A 174 -0.97 -9.30 -1.78
C LYS A 174 -1.11 -10.82 -1.73
N ILE A 175 -0.06 -11.56 -2.10
CA ILE A 175 -0.04 -13.02 -2.07
C ILE A 175 -0.15 -13.51 -0.62
N ASP A 176 0.63 -12.94 0.31
CA ASP A 176 0.61 -13.29 1.73
C ASP A 176 -0.77 -13.04 2.35
N LYS A 177 -1.40 -11.91 2.02
CA LYS A 177 -2.78 -11.61 2.43
C LYS A 177 -3.75 -12.68 1.92
N ARG A 178 -3.62 -13.08 0.66
CA ARG A 178 -4.47 -14.12 0.08
C ARG A 178 -4.29 -15.48 0.73
N ILE A 179 -3.05 -15.86 1.03
CA ILE A 179 -2.74 -17.10 1.78
C ILE A 179 -3.38 -17.05 3.18
N ALA A 180 -3.29 -15.91 3.88
CA ALA A 180 -3.91 -15.73 5.20
C ALA A 180 -5.45 -15.79 5.15
N GLU A 181 -6.07 -15.26 4.10
CA GLU A 181 -7.52 -15.38 3.87
C GLU A 181 -7.93 -16.85 3.68
N LEU A 182 -7.22 -17.59 2.82
CA LEU A 182 -7.45 -19.01 2.61
C LEU A 182 -7.25 -19.83 3.89
N GLU A 183 -6.30 -19.46 4.75
CA GLU A 183 -6.12 -20.10 6.05
C GLU A 183 -7.35 -19.91 6.95
N ARG A 184 -7.92 -18.70 6.94
CA ARG A 184 -9.16 -18.41 7.69
C ARG A 184 -10.35 -19.20 7.15
N GLU A 185 -10.43 -19.44 5.82
CA GLU A 185 -11.47 -20.26 5.20
C GLU A 185 -11.45 -21.73 5.69
N LYS A 186 -10.34 -22.25 6.21
CA LYS A 186 -10.23 -23.58 6.80
C LYS A 186 -10.89 -23.72 8.17
N TYR A 187 -10.98 -22.63 8.96
CA TYR A 187 -11.48 -22.70 10.35
C TYR A 187 -12.88 -23.34 10.50
N PRO A 188 -13.88 -23.03 9.66
CA PRO A 188 -15.18 -23.66 9.78
C PRO A 188 -15.14 -25.17 9.50
N PHE A 189 -14.23 -25.63 8.63
CA PHE A 189 -14.05 -27.06 8.35
C PHE A 189 -13.43 -27.77 9.55
N PHE A 190 -12.39 -27.24 10.17
CA PHE A 190 -11.81 -27.79 11.39
C PHE A 190 -12.80 -27.87 12.54
N ARG A 191 -13.68 -26.85 12.69
CA ARG A 191 -14.77 -26.92 13.68
C ARG A 191 -15.72 -28.06 13.42
N ARG A 192 -16.09 -28.31 12.17
CA ARG A 192 -16.97 -29.43 11.77
C ARG A 192 -16.28 -30.78 11.99
N GLU A 193 -15.02 -30.89 11.66
CA GLU A 193 -14.20 -32.08 11.93
C GLU A 193 -14.21 -32.43 13.43
N LEU A 194 -13.87 -31.45 14.27
CA LEU A 194 -13.87 -31.64 15.73
C LEU A 194 -15.26 -32.00 16.27
N GLN A 195 -16.32 -31.44 15.72
CA GLN A 195 -17.69 -31.80 16.10
C GLN A 195 -18.04 -33.22 15.67
N ASN A 196 -17.65 -33.67 14.49
CA ASN A 196 -17.82 -35.03 14.01
C ASN A 196 -17.09 -36.05 14.89
N ASP A 197 -15.86 -35.75 15.28
CA ASP A 197 -15.08 -36.60 16.17
C ASP A 197 -15.73 -36.75 17.56
N ARG A 198 -16.28 -35.65 18.08
CA ARG A 198 -17.05 -35.66 19.33
C ARG A 198 -18.31 -36.53 19.20
N ASN A 199 -19.04 -36.39 18.08
CA ASN A 199 -20.24 -37.17 17.79
C ASN A 199 -19.93 -38.66 17.67
N ILE A 200 -18.86 -39.04 16.94
CA ILE A 200 -18.40 -40.44 16.81
C ILE A 200 -17.99 -40.99 18.19
N SER A 201 -17.29 -40.22 18.99
CA SER A 201 -16.90 -40.61 20.34
C SER A 201 -18.11 -40.79 21.27
N ALA A 202 -19.14 -39.90 21.15
CA ALA A 202 -20.39 -40.08 21.87
C ALA A 202 -21.14 -41.36 21.49
N LEU A 203 -21.17 -41.70 20.17
CA LEU A 203 -21.77 -42.95 19.70
C LEU A 203 -21.09 -44.18 20.30
N ARG A 204 -19.77 -44.17 20.49
CA ARG A 204 -19.03 -45.27 21.12
C ARG A 204 -19.48 -45.49 22.57
N ARG A 205 -19.79 -44.44 23.31
CA ARG A 205 -20.21 -44.46 24.73
C ARG A 205 -21.67 -44.85 24.92
N MET A 206 -22.54 -44.77 23.89
CA MET A 206 -23.94 -45.14 24.00
C MET A 206 -24.07 -46.64 24.29
N ARG A 207 -24.69 -46.98 25.40
CA ARG A 207 -24.98 -48.37 25.84
C ARG A 207 -26.35 -48.40 26.49
N ILE A 208 -27.07 -49.52 26.27
CA ILE A 208 -28.28 -49.82 27.02
C ILE A 208 -27.87 -50.66 28.22
N LYS A 209 -28.24 -50.19 29.40
CA LYS A 209 -28.05 -50.95 30.65
C LYS A 209 -29.35 -51.68 31.00
N LYS A 210 -29.29 -52.97 31.34
CA LYS A 210 -30.42 -53.68 31.91
C LYS A 210 -30.72 -53.12 33.31
N GLN A 211 -31.94 -52.71 33.53
CA GLN A 211 -32.39 -52.14 34.77
C GLN A 211 -33.11 -53.22 35.58
N TRP A 212 -32.57 -53.63 36.70
CA TRP A 212 -33.07 -54.75 37.48
C TRP A 212 -34.48 -54.54 38.01
N TRP A 213 -34.93 -53.32 38.20
CA TRP A 213 -36.29 -52.96 38.65
C TRP A 213 -37.33 -52.96 37.53
N ARG A 214 -36.93 -53.09 36.27
CA ARG A 214 -37.80 -53.13 35.13
C ARG A 214 -38.05 -54.59 34.79
N MET A 215 -39.29 -55.07 34.99
CA MET A 215 -39.71 -56.39 34.58
C MET A 215 -39.79 -56.49 33.04
N GLU A 216 -38.61 -56.44 32.40
CA GLU A 216 -38.46 -56.52 30.96
C GLU A 216 -38.07 -57.95 30.58
N SER A 217 -38.75 -58.54 29.61
CA SER A 217 -38.35 -59.85 29.09
C SER A 217 -36.99 -59.75 28.39
N SER A 218 -36.21 -60.86 28.39
CA SER A 218 -34.93 -60.91 27.69
C SER A 218 -35.08 -60.53 26.21
N ALA A 219 -36.15 -61.00 25.55
CA ALA A 219 -36.43 -60.68 24.14
C ALA A 219 -36.67 -59.19 23.88
N ALA A 220 -37.38 -58.49 24.80
CA ALA A 220 -37.59 -57.03 24.69
C ALA A 220 -36.29 -56.24 24.91
N PHE A 221 -35.43 -56.66 25.80
CA PHE A 221 -34.11 -56.08 26.02
C PHE A 221 -33.21 -56.26 24.79
N ASP A 222 -33.15 -57.46 24.21
CA ASP A 222 -32.36 -57.79 23.03
C ASP A 222 -32.84 -56.99 21.82
N ALA A 223 -34.15 -56.85 21.61
CA ALA A 223 -34.71 -56.00 20.55
C ALA A 223 -34.24 -54.52 20.66
N ARG A 224 -34.21 -53.96 21.87
CA ARG A 224 -33.71 -52.58 22.10
C ARG A 224 -32.19 -52.49 21.83
N VAL A 225 -31.45 -53.50 22.14
CA VAL A 225 -30.02 -53.56 21.84
C VAL A 225 -29.77 -53.58 20.33
N GLU A 226 -30.54 -54.35 19.61
CA GLU A 226 -30.45 -54.39 18.13
C GLU A 226 -30.89 -53.09 17.49
N GLU A 227 -31.98 -52.46 17.96
CA GLU A 227 -32.39 -51.11 17.52
C GLU A 227 -31.27 -50.09 17.75
N LEU A 228 -30.66 -50.09 18.92
CA LEU A 228 -29.52 -49.18 19.18
C LEU A 228 -28.32 -49.45 18.27
N ARG A 229 -28.04 -50.75 17.97
CA ARG A 229 -26.98 -51.13 17.02
C ARG A 229 -27.26 -50.62 15.62
N ALA A 230 -28.48 -50.80 15.13
CA ALA A 230 -28.91 -50.31 13.82
C ALA A 230 -28.77 -48.75 13.76
N ARG A 231 -29.31 -48.02 14.74
CA ARG A 231 -29.21 -46.59 14.85
C ARG A 231 -27.76 -46.08 14.91
N LYS A 232 -26.90 -46.76 15.64
CA LYS A 232 -25.46 -46.44 15.68
C LYS A 232 -24.79 -46.67 14.33
N ALA A 233 -25.15 -47.72 13.60
CA ALA A 233 -24.59 -48.01 12.28
C ALA A 233 -24.97 -46.90 11.28
N GLU A 234 -26.24 -46.44 11.29
CA GLU A 234 -26.74 -45.38 10.47
C GLU A 234 -26.01 -44.04 10.76
N LEU A 235 -25.96 -43.64 12.04
CA LEU A 235 -25.26 -42.43 12.45
C LEU A 235 -23.79 -42.46 12.12
N ARG A 236 -23.11 -43.62 12.24
CA ARG A 236 -21.71 -43.76 11.82
C ARG A 236 -21.54 -43.53 10.32
N ARG A 237 -22.46 -44.08 9.49
CA ARG A 237 -22.43 -43.80 8.03
C ARG A 237 -22.55 -42.33 7.73
N LYS A 238 -23.54 -41.66 8.37
CA LYS A 238 -23.75 -40.21 8.24
C LYS A 238 -22.50 -39.41 8.61
N TYR A 239 -21.94 -39.63 9.78
CA TYR A 239 -20.76 -38.88 10.23
C TYR A 239 -19.49 -39.15 9.40
N ARG A 240 -19.34 -40.38 8.86
CA ARG A 240 -18.24 -40.67 7.92
C ARG A 240 -18.42 -39.95 6.60
N TYR A 241 -19.64 -39.82 6.12
CA TYR A 241 -19.92 -39.05 4.91
C TYR A 241 -19.64 -37.57 5.13
N GLU A 242 -20.09 -37.00 6.24
CA GLU A 242 -19.79 -35.61 6.62
C GLU A 242 -18.29 -35.36 6.76
N ALA A 243 -17.54 -36.27 7.35
CA ALA A 243 -16.09 -36.21 7.46
C ALA A 243 -15.40 -36.15 6.09
N ARG A 244 -15.87 -36.95 5.11
CA ARG A 244 -15.35 -36.86 3.73
C ARG A 244 -15.57 -35.50 3.11
N LEU A 245 -16.78 -34.96 3.23
CA LEU A 245 -17.09 -33.62 2.69
C LEU A 245 -16.23 -32.53 3.33
N VAL A 246 -15.97 -32.64 4.62
CA VAL A 246 -15.08 -31.73 5.34
C VAL A 246 -13.65 -31.86 4.80
N GLN A 247 -13.14 -33.09 4.66
CA GLN A 247 -11.80 -33.33 4.13
C GLN A 247 -11.64 -32.83 2.70
N GLU A 248 -12.59 -33.10 1.82
CA GLU A 248 -12.61 -32.56 0.46
C GLU A 248 -12.61 -31.03 0.42
N GLY A 249 -13.27 -30.39 1.40
CA GLY A 249 -13.25 -28.93 1.58
C GLY A 249 -11.87 -28.40 1.95
N ILE A 250 -11.21 -29.07 2.92
CA ILE A 250 -9.86 -28.73 3.36
C ILE A 250 -8.85 -28.91 2.22
N ASP A 251 -8.93 -30.02 1.49
CA ASP A 251 -8.02 -30.35 0.39
C ASP A 251 -8.14 -29.33 -0.76
N ARG A 252 -9.35 -28.89 -1.10
CA ARG A 252 -9.57 -27.82 -2.09
C ARG A 252 -8.92 -26.50 -1.69
N ILE A 253 -9.02 -26.13 -0.42
CA ILE A 253 -8.39 -24.91 0.09
C ILE A 253 -6.86 -25.08 0.11
N ALA A 254 -6.34 -26.23 0.50
CA ALA A 254 -4.92 -26.54 0.49
C ALA A 254 -4.32 -26.43 -0.93
N GLN A 255 -5.00 -26.96 -1.94
CA GLN A 255 -4.59 -26.82 -3.35
C GLN A 255 -4.52 -25.33 -3.80
N ARG A 256 -5.50 -24.52 -3.39
CA ARG A 256 -5.48 -23.07 -3.67
C ARG A 256 -4.30 -22.38 -2.98
N GLN A 257 -4.01 -22.74 -1.73
CA GLN A 257 -2.85 -22.19 -1.01
C GLN A 257 -1.53 -22.58 -1.68
N GLU A 258 -1.40 -23.81 -2.14
CA GLU A 258 -0.22 -24.27 -2.86
C GLU A 258 -0.02 -23.49 -4.17
N ALA A 259 -1.11 -23.24 -4.90
CA ALA A 259 -1.07 -22.42 -6.11
C ALA A 259 -0.58 -20.98 -5.82
N GLU A 260 -1.03 -20.35 -4.72
CA GLU A 260 -0.55 -19.03 -4.32
C GLU A 260 0.93 -19.06 -3.89
N ARG A 261 1.38 -20.05 -3.15
CA ARG A 261 2.80 -20.26 -2.80
C ARG A 261 3.68 -20.45 -4.04
N LEU A 262 3.14 -21.14 -5.07
CA LEU A 262 3.86 -21.30 -6.33
C LEU A 262 4.01 -19.95 -7.06
N LYS A 263 3.00 -19.08 -7.02
CA LYS A 263 3.11 -17.71 -7.55
C LYS A 263 4.18 -16.92 -6.82
N GLN A 264 4.25 -17.03 -5.49
CA GLN A 264 5.26 -16.39 -4.67
C GLN A 264 6.68 -16.84 -5.08
N LYS A 265 6.90 -18.15 -5.23
CA LYS A 265 8.19 -18.69 -5.70
C LYS A 265 8.56 -18.23 -7.12
N LYS A 266 7.57 -18.12 -8.02
CA LYS A 266 7.80 -17.61 -9.38
C LYS A 266 8.15 -16.12 -9.35
N LEU A 267 7.48 -15.34 -8.49
CA LEU A 267 7.79 -13.94 -8.28
C LEU A 267 9.25 -13.78 -7.80
N GLU A 268 9.67 -14.51 -6.79
CA GLU A 268 11.05 -14.50 -6.28
C GLU A 268 12.07 -14.83 -7.36
N LYS A 269 11.85 -15.92 -8.13
CA LYS A 269 12.74 -16.30 -9.24
C LYS A 269 12.81 -15.30 -10.38
N SER A 270 11.81 -14.48 -10.58
CA SER A 270 11.82 -13.47 -11.65
C SER A 270 12.70 -12.26 -11.32
N TYR A 271 13.20 -12.18 -10.09
CA TYR A 271 14.01 -11.07 -9.58
C TYR A 271 15.44 -11.49 -9.18
N GLU A 272 15.75 -12.78 -9.18
CA GLU A 272 17.12 -13.30 -9.16
C GLU A 272 17.74 -13.23 -10.57
#